data_12bc4befb3434b7f84f5ec3ec6c0f99a
#
_entry.id   12bc4befb3434b7f84f5ec3ec6c0f99a
#
_cell.length_a   1.000
_cell.length_b   1.000
_cell.length_c   1.000
_cell.angle_alpha   90.00
_cell.angle_beta   90.00
_cell.angle_gamma   90.00
#
_symmetry.space_group_name_H-M   'P 1'
#
loop_
_entity.id
_entity.type
_entity.pdbx_description
1 polymer ?
#
loop_
_entity_poly.entity_id
_entity_poly.type
_entity_poly.pdbx_seq_one_letter_code
_entity_poly.pdbx_strand_id
1 'polypeptide(L)'
;MKKEEQNMTNYRYLYLVIFLFGILTYGLGLAQPAQAKQNQNIMSNSFNSQVVNKARYTLSDETNGRMFLSSEDDFTSALSEFDLQARMKSLEKVSKAEYLKFAGAAARNWTPDERQKMMKAASKLQAELDQFSISLPDEILIIKTSGAEEGNGAYTRRNAIILPEDYVKKTNDVQMEALLTHETWHVISRYNPELKLRMYAAMGFTPCSVQFPQALLPLKITNPDAISYSYCYQVTRQGKPVKVAPFQYATKPYDDGTKRKEFFQYITSVMNAVNRKHEAVMVPSLLEVGGANNILNVWDVEGFDVKTFGTGYLIHPEEITAEHFVKILKKDFTHPLTEKLAKELQTTKKS
;
A
#
# COMPACT_ATOMS: atom_id res chain seq x y z
N MET A 1 -4.24 0.08 -33.57
CA MET A 1 -3.48 -1.05 -33.07
C MET A 1 -2.07 -0.70 -32.59
N LYS A 2 -1.09 -0.34 -33.46
CA LYS A 2 0.30 -0.03 -32.96
C LYS A 2 0.41 1.16 -31.99
N LYS A 3 -0.45 2.16 -32.05
CA LYS A 3 -0.46 3.31 -31.15
C LYS A 3 -1.07 3.00 -29.78
N GLU A 4 -2.00 2.05 -29.71
CA GLU A 4 -2.63 1.60 -28.48
C GLU A 4 -1.72 0.65 -27.70
N GLU A 5 -0.99 -0.24 -28.40
CA GLU A 5 0.04 -1.10 -27.76
C GLU A 5 1.19 -0.26 -27.18
N GLN A 6 1.58 0.82 -27.86
CA GLN A 6 2.63 1.72 -27.39
C GLN A 6 2.20 2.54 -26.17
N ASN A 7 0.93 2.95 -26.12
CA ASN A 7 0.35 3.59 -24.93
C ASN A 7 0.24 2.61 -23.74
N MET A 8 -0.23 1.37 -23.95
CA MET A 8 -0.29 0.37 -22.90
C MET A 8 1.10 0.00 -22.35
N THR A 9 2.12 -0.03 -23.20
CA THR A 9 3.51 -0.28 -22.79
C THR A 9 4.05 0.88 -21.94
N ASN A 10 3.74 2.12 -22.30
CA ASN A 10 4.14 3.31 -21.53
C ASN A 10 3.44 3.40 -20.18
N TYR A 11 2.18 3.01 -20.06
CA TYR A 11 1.47 2.93 -18.77
C TYR A 11 2.01 1.81 -17.88
N ARG A 12 2.43 0.67 -18.45
CA ARG A 12 3.05 -0.44 -17.70
C ARG A 12 4.43 -0.09 -17.13
N TYR A 13 5.22 0.70 -17.85
CA TYR A 13 6.47 1.27 -17.33
C TYR A 13 6.22 2.33 -16.26
N LEU A 14 5.10 3.05 -16.32
CA LEU A 14 4.72 4.04 -15.34
C LEU A 14 4.41 3.40 -13.98
N TYR A 15 3.88 2.18 -13.91
CA TYR A 15 3.67 1.45 -12.65
C TYR A 15 4.97 1.09 -11.93
N LEU A 16 5.96 0.60 -12.67
CA LEU A 16 7.28 0.30 -12.11
C LEU A 16 8.01 1.59 -11.69
N VAL A 17 7.76 2.66 -12.43
CA VAL A 17 8.33 3.99 -12.21
C VAL A 17 7.60 4.74 -11.10
N ILE A 18 6.29 4.54 -10.89
CA ILE A 18 5.54 5.20 -9.82
C ILE A 18 5.89 4.58 -8.45
N PHE A 19 6.13 3.28 -8.35
CA PHE A 19 6.70 2.67 -7.14
C PHE A 19 8.12 3.18 -6.84
N LEU A 20 8.90 3.51 -7.91
CA LEU A 20 10.25 4.09 -7.79
C LEU A 20 10.27 5.63 -7.84
N PHE A 21 9.29 6.30 -8.49
CA PHE A 21 9.28 7.74 -8.77
C PHE A 21 8.15 8.52 -8.08
N GLY A 22 7.10 7.88 -7.59
CA GLY A 22 6.12 8.56 -6.72
C GLY A 22 6.81 9.14 -5.48
N ILE A 23 7.81 8.44 -4.99
CA ILE A 23 8.69 8.91 -3.89
C ILE A 23 9.78 9.89 -4.43
N LEU A 24 10.12 9.85 -5.71
CA LEU A 24 11.20 10.66 -6.32
C LEU A 24 10.76 12.05 -6.82
N THR A 25 9.50 12.27 -7.18
CA THR A 25 9.03 13.55 -7.71
C THR A 25 8.73 14.63 -6.67
N TYR A 26 8.79 14.32 -5.38
CA TYR A 26 8.63 15.30 -4.29
C TYR A 26 9.89 16.13 -3.95
N GLY A 27 10.93 16.05 -4.79
CA GLY A 27 12.25 16.66 -4.50
C GLY A 27 12.54 18.04 -5.10
N LEU A 28 11.68 18.66 -5.90
CA LEU A 28 11.97 19.94 -6.57
C LEU A 28 10.79 20.93 -6.52
N GLY A 29 10.44 21.38 -5.33
CA GLY A 29 9.62 22.56 -5.11
C GLY A 29 10.28 23.45 -4.07
N LEU A 30 11.16 24.34 -4.51
CA LEU A 30 11.71 25.42 -3.67
C LEU A 30 10.61 26.44 -3.39
N ALA A 31 9.89 26.30 -2.27
CA ALA A 31 9.06 27.37 -1.73
C ALA A 31 9.88 28.11 -0.67
N GLN A 32 10.03 29.44 -0.88
CA GLN A 32 10.65 30.34 0.10
C GLN A 32 9.76 30.43 1.36
N PRO A 33 10.34 30.63 2.55
CA PRO A 33 9.59 30.67 3.79
C PRO A 33 8.86 32.02 3.94
N ALA A 34 7.55 31.95 4.07
CA ALA A 34 6.75 33.06 4.56
C ALA A 34 6.89 33.17 6.09
N GLN A 35 7.31 34.32 6.57
CA GLN A 35 7.39 34.65 8.00
C GLN A 35 6.02 34.62 8.66
N ALA A 36 5.78 33.69 9.56
CA ALA A 36 4.62 33.68 10.43
C ALA A 36 4.99 34.31 11.80
N LYS A 37 4.24 35.33 12.17
CA LYS A 37 4.33 36.05 13.44
C LYS A 37 3.94 35.14 14.61
N GLN A 38 4.77 35.20 15.65
CA GLN A 38 4.50 34.68 16.99
C GLN A 38 3.21 35.28 17.58
N ASN A 39 2.35 34.41 18.12
CA ASN A 39 1.52 34.75 19.25
C ASN A 39 1.60 33.63 20.28
N GLN A 40 2.32 33.93 21.36
CA GLN A 40 2.27 33.17 22.61
C GLN A 40 1.04 33.62 23.41
N ASN A 41 0.26 32.65 23.91
CA ASN A 41 -0.34 32.71 25.26
C ASN A 41 -0.93 31.33 25.62
N ILE A 42 -0.26 30.66 26.48
CA ILE A 42 -0.58 30.14 27.81
C ILE A 42 -2.05 29.70 28.05
N MET A 43 -2.23 28.40 28.26
CA MET A 43 -2.99 27.89 29.40
C MET A 43 -2.54 26.47 29.74
N SER A 44 -1.92 26.37 30.92
CA SER A 44 -1.67 25.13 31.63
C SER A 44 -2.99 24.53 32.11
N ASN A 45 -3.32 23.33 31.69
CA ASN A 45 -4.27 22.48 32.39
C ASN A 45 -3.69 21.06 32.44
N SER A 46 -3.45 20.62 33.65
CA SER A 46 -3.08 19.27 34.03
C SER A 46 -4.14 18.29 33.53
N PHE A 47 -3.81 17.51 32.51
CA PHE A 47 -4.57 16.34 32.11
C PHE A 47 -3.78 15.07 32.45
N ASN A 48 -4.44 14.17 33.15
CA ASN A 48 -4.02 12.80 33.37
C ASN A 48 -3.53 12.21 32.04
N SER A 49 -2.24 11.97 31.94
CA SER A 49 -1.64 11.29 30.82
C SER A 49 -2.05 9.82 30.86
N GLN A 50 -3.07 9.44 30.12
CA GLN A 50 -3.15 8.06 29.67
C GLN A 50 -1.85 7.77 28.93
N VAL A 51 -1.17 6.71 29.35
CA VAL A 51 0.07 6.24 28.71
C VAL A 51 -0.26 5.88 27.28
N VAL A 52 0.03 6.77 26.34
CA VAL A 52 0.01 6.46 24.91
C VAL A 52 1.17 5.49 24.69
N ASN A 53 0.87 4.23 24.37
CA ASN A 53 1.89 3.24 24.08
C ASN A 53 2.75 3.75 22.90
N LYS A 54 3.99 4.08 23.18
CA LYS A 54 4.98 4.47 22.18
C LYS A 54 5.48 3.20 21.53
N ALA A 55 5.14 2.98 20.28
CA ALA A 55 5.74 1.89 19.51
C ALA A 55 7.26 2.07 19.46
N ARG A 56 7.98 0.98 19.64
CA ARG A 56 9.41 0.95 19.45
C ARG A 56 9.74 0.34 18.09
N TYR A 57 10.39 1.12 17.21
CA TYR A 57 10.97 0.57 15.99
C TYR A 57 12.20 -0.25 16.30
N THR A 58 12.21 -1.49 15.88
CA THR A 58 13.30 -2.45 16.11
C THR A 58 13.79 -3.03 14.79
N LEU A 59 15.09 -2.90 14.55
CA LEU A 59 15.72 -3.52 13.37
C LEU A 59 15.98 -5.00 13.65
N SER A 60 15.26 -5.85 12.94
CA SER A 60 15.45 -7.31 13.04
C SER A 60 16.80 -7.73 12.44
N ASP A 61 17.51 -8.62 13.10
CA ASP A 61 18.61 -9.34 12.47
C ASP A 61 18.11 -10.37 11.45
N GLU A 62 19.03 -10.98 10.73
CA GLU A 62 18.71 -11.99 9.72
C GLU A 62 17.99 -13.22 10.30
N THR A 63 18.37 -13.66 11.49
CA THR A 63 17.79 -14.85 12.13
C THR A 63 16.33 -14.60 12.51
N ASN A 64 16.06 -13.52 13.21
CA ASN A 64 14.70 -13.14 13.60
C ASN A 64 13.83 -12.77 12.38
N GLY A 65 14.40 -12.06 11.40
CA GLY A 65 13.75 -11.78 10.12
C GLY A 65 13.37 -13.07 9.37
N ARG A 66 14.26 -14.04 9.32
CA ARG A 66 14.00 -15.37 8.73
C ARG A 66 12.84 -16.07 9.43
N MET A 67 12.85 -16.11 10.76
CA MET A 67 11.77 -16.71 11.55
C MET A 67 10.43 -16.05 11.27
N PHE A 68 10.40 -14.71 11.24
CA PHE A 68 9.19 -13.95 10.95
C PHE A 68 8.64 -14.23 9.56
N LEU A 69 9.48 -14.16 8.52
CA LEU A 69 9.07 -14.32 7.13
C LEU A 69 8.66 -15.76 6.80
N SER A 70 9.23 -16.75 7.51
CA SER A 70 8.86 -18.16 7.37
C SER A 70 7.57 -18.53 8.11
N SER A 71 6.98 -17.63 8.89
CA SER A 71 5.75 -17.92 9.64
C SER A 71 4.49 -17.65 8.79
N GLU A 72 3.43 -18.43 9.04
CA GLU A 72 2.13 -18.21 8.42
C GLU A 72 1.41 -17.02 9.04
N ASP A 73 0.64 -16.32 8.20
CA ASP A 73 -0.27 -15.23 8.59
C ASP A 73 -1.39 -15.08 7.57
N ASP A 74 -2.23 -14.06 7.73
CA ASP A 74 -3.37 -13.78 6.86
C ASP A 74 -2.92 -13.54 5.40
N PHE A 75 -1.79 -12.85 5.20
CA PHE A 75 -1.23 -12.63 3.86
C PHE A 75 -0.84 -13.95 3.21
N THR A 76 0.00 -14.75 3.87
CA THR A 76 0.49 -16.01 3.30
C THR A 76 -0.63 -17.04 3.12
N SER A 77 -1.67 -16.95 3.94
CA SER A 77 -2.88 -17.78 3.80
C SER A 77 -3.74 -17.38 2.61
N ALA A 78 -3.67 -16.13 2.18
CA ALA A 78 -4.44 -15.59 1.07
C ALA A 78 -3.76 -15.75 -0.30
N LEU A 79 -2.50 -16.18 -0.37
CA LEU A 79 -1.74 -16.32 -1.61
C LEU A 79 -2.41 -17.31 -2.58
N SER A 80 -2.56 -16.88 -3.84
CA SER A 80 -3.03 -17.68 -4.94
C SER A 80 -1.94 -18.59 -5.53
N GLU A 81 -2.31 -19.45 -6.44
CA GLU A 81 -1.33 -20.25 -7.20
C GLU A 81 -0.40 -19.34 -8.01
N PHE A 82 -0.94 -18.31 -8.69
CA PHE A 82 -0.13 -17.32 -9.39
C PHE A 82 0.83 -16.59 -8.44
N ASP A 83 0.34 -16.16 -7.27
CA ASP A 83 1.15 -15.48 -6.28
C ASP A 83 2.40 -16.27 -5.90
N LEU A 84 2.24 -17.56 -5.65
CA LEU A 84 3.33 -18.45 -5.26
C LEU A 84 4.32 -18.66 -6.40
N GLN A 85 3.82 -18.97 -7.60
CA GLN A 85 4.66 -19.22 -8.77
C GLN A 85 5.44 -17.99 -9.20
N ALA A 86 4.78 -16.84 -9.28
CA ALA A 86 5.38 -15.60 -9.79
C ALA A 86 6.45 -15.05 -8.83
N ARG A 87 6.20 -15.11 -7.50
CA ARG A 87 7.19 -14.67 -6.51
C ARG A 87 8.42 -15.57 -6.49
N MET A 88 8.23 -16.87 -6.65
CA MET A 88 9.33 -17.83 -6.72
C MET A 88 9.92 -18.00 -8.12
N LYS A 89 9.36 -17.33 -9.13
CA LYS A 89 9.74 -17.46 -10.56
C LYS A 89 9.76 -18.93 -11.01
N SER A 90 8.78 -19.72 -10.52
CA SER A 90 8.66 -21.15 -10.81
C SER A 90 7.54 -21.43 -11.79
N LEU A 91 7.79 -22.27 -12.81
CA LEU A 91 6.77 -22.80 -13.71
C LEU A 91 6.01 -23.98 -13.09
N GLU A 92 6.63 -24.63 -12.14
CA GLU A 92 6.05 -25.74 -11.41
C GLU A 92 5.13 -25.23 -10.31
N LYS A 93 4.19 -26.07 -9.90
CA LYS A 93 3.33 -25.78 -8.77
C LYS A 93 4.17 -25.60 -7.49
N VAL A 94 3.97 -24.50 -6.84
CA VAL A 94 4.66 -24.13 -5.59
C VAL A 94 3.73 -24.32 -4.40
N SER A 95 4.21 -25.00 -3.38
CA SER A 95 3.51 -25.11 -2.10
C SER A 95 3.75 -23.86 -1.22
N LYS A 96 2.83 -23.58 -0.31
CA LYS A 96 3.00 -22.52 0.69
C LYS A 96 4.27 -22.72 1.53
N ALA A 97 4.59 -23.96 1.90
CA ALA A 97 5.80 -24.27 2.69
C ALA A 97 7.09 -23.92 1.94
N GLU A 98 7.15 -24.18 0.64
CA GLU A 98 8.29 -23.79 -0.20
C GLU A 98 8.41 -22.27 -0.28
N TYR A 99 7.30 -21.56 -0.48
CA TYR A 99 7.29 -20.09 -0.48
C TYR A 99 7.75 -19.52 0.89
N LEU A 100 7.25 -20.04 2.00
CA LEU A 100 7.66 -19.58 3.33
C LEU A 100 9.15 -19.78 3.59
N LYS A 101 9.70 -20.93 3.16
CA LYS A 101 11.15 -21.17 3.21
C LYS A 101 11.92 -20.18 2.34
N PHE A 102 11.42 -19.91 1.13
CA PHE A 102 12.02 -18.95 0.20
C PHE A 102 11.97 -17.53 0.76
N ALA A 103 10.82 -17.09 1.28
CA ALA A 103 10.66 -15.78 1.90
C ALA A 103 11.59 -15.61 3.11
N GLY A 104 11.69 -16.63 3.97
CA GLY A 104 12.63 -16.60 5.09
C GLY A 104 14.09 -16.47 4.66
N ALA A 105 14.48 -17.12 3.55
CA ALA A 105 15.85 -17.03 3.01
C ALA A 105 16.18 -15.64 2.43
N ALA A 106 15.19 -14.79 2.21
CA ALA A 106 15.39 -13.42 1.75
C ALA A 106 15.90 -12.48 2.85
N ALA A 107 15.73 -12.79 4.14
CA ALA A 107 16.20 -11.95 5.24
C ALA A 107 17.68 -11.60 5.14
N ARG A 108 18.04 -10.38 5.57
CA ARG A 108 19.40 -9.83 5.52
C ARG A 108 19.76 -9.10 6.81
N ASN A 109 21.03 -9.14 7.18
CA ASN A 109 21.57 -8.32 8.27
C ASN A 109 21.76 -6.87 7.83
N TRP A 110 21.62 -5.94 8.78
CA TRP A 110 21.88 -4.54 8.61
C TRP A 110 23.36 -4.23 8.77
N THR A 111 23.92 -3.40 7.87
CA THR A 111 25.22 -2.79 8.11
C THR A 111 25.11 -1.68 9.16
N PRO A 112 26.21 -1.24 9.80
CA PRO A 112 26.18 -0.13 10.75
C PRO A 112 25.58 1.17 10.17
N ASP A 113 25.95 1.52 8.94
CA ASP A 113 25.47 2.75 8.27
C ASP A 113 23.98 2.67 7.94
N GLU A 114 23.51 1.53 7.42
CA GLU A 114 22.08 1.28 7.17
C GLU A 114 21.28 1.36 8.47
N ARG A 115 21.80 0.78 9.55
CA ARG A 115 21.20 0.83 10.88
C ARG A 115 21.08 2.27 11.37
N GLN A 116 22.13 3.06 11.27
CA GLN A 116 22.12 4.46 11.65
C GLN A 116 21.09 5.27 10.85
N LYS A 117 21.09 5.12 9.52
CA LYS A 117 20.13 5.77 8.62
C LYS A 117 18.69 5.43 8.98
N MET A 118 18.39 4.14 9.17
CA MET A 118 17.05 3.68 9.48
C MET A 118 16.57 4.16 10.84
N MET A 119 17.40 4.07 11.87
CA MET A 119 17.04 4.54 13.21
C MET A 119 16.85 6.05 13.28
N LYS A 120 17.58 6.83 12.47
CA LYS A 120 17.36 8.27 12.31
C LYS A 120 15.96 8.55 11.73
N ALA A 121 15.58 7.85 10.65
CA ALA A 121 14.26 8.00 10.04
C ALA A 121 13.14 7.57 11.01
N ALA A 122 13.30 6.43 11.68
CA ALA A 122 12.35 5.92 12.65
C ALA A 122 12.15 6.85 13.86
N SER A 123 13.24 7.42 14.40
CA SER A 123 13.16 8.35 15.53
C SER A 123 12.43 9.64 15.16
N LYS A 124 12.66 10.15 13.95
CA LYS A 124 11.95 11.32 13.45
C LYS A 124 10.47 11.04 13.27
N LEU A 125 10.13 9.92 12.62
CA LEU A 125 8.75 9.49 12.43
C LEU A 125 8.03 9.30 13.77
N GLN A 126 8.69 8.66 14.76
CA GLN A 126 8.11 8.49 16.11
C GLN A 126 7.75 9.84 16.74
N ALA A 127 8.62 10.84 16.64
CA ALA A 127 8.35 12.19 17.17
C ALA A 127 7.15 12.86 16.47
N GLU A 128 6.95 12.60 15.20
CA GLU A 128 5.79 13.07 14.45
C GLU A 128 4.51 12.32 14.84
N LEU A 129 4.59 11.01 15.08
CA LEU A 129 3.45 10.19 15.52
C LEU A 129 3.01 10.50 16.96
N ASP A 130 3.92 10.89 17.83
CA ASP A 130 3.62 11.27 19.22
C ASP A 130 2.62 12.45 19.34
N GLN A 131 2.36 13.17 18.25
CA GLN A 131 1.37 14.25 18.19
C GLN A 131 -0.08 13.75 18.04
N PHE A 132 -0.25 12.46 17.72
CA PHE A 132 -1.56 11.84 17.46
C PHE A 132 -1.89 10.81 18.54
N SER A 133 -3.18 10.69 18.85
CA SER A 133 -3.68 9.61 19.73
C SER A 133 -4.02 8.38 18.89
N ILE A 134 -2.99 7.68 18.41
CA ILE A 134 -3.10 6.49 17.55
C ILE A 134 -2.63 5.28 18.37
N SER A 135 -3.36 4.18 18.30
CA SER A 135 -2.89 2.92 18.86
C SER A 135 -1.80 2.33 17.97
N LEU A 136 -0.68 2.00 18.56
CA LEU A 136 0.43 1.32 17.90
C LEU A 136 0.74 0.01 18.63
N PRO A 137 1.27 -1.00 17.96
CA PRO A 137 1.82 -2.17 18.65
C PRO A 137 3.01 -1.75 19.52
N ASP A 138 3.31 -2.52 20.56
CA ASP A 138 4.46 -2.25 21.43
C ASP A 138 5.78 -2.20 20.65
N GLU A 139 5.84 -2.95 19.55
CA GLU A 139 6.99 -3.01 18.67
C GLU A 139 6.57 -3.01 17.20
N ILE A 140 7.24 -2.20 16.39
CA ILE A 140 7.22 -2.26 14.93
C ILE A 140 8.57 -2.81 14.49
N LEU A 141 8.56 -4.00 13.91
CA LEU A 141 9.77 -4.61 13.37
C LEU A 141 10.10 -4.00 12.01
N ILE A 142 11.37 -3.76 11.75
CA ILE A 142 11.87 -3.43 10.41
C ILE A 142 12.80 -4.55 9.98
N ILE A 143 12.41 -5.26 8.94
CA ILE A 143 13.12 -6.43 8.41
C ILE A 143 13.73 -6.04 7.07
N LYS A 144 15.05 -6.21 6.92
CA LYS A 144 15.70 -6.05 5.61
C LYS A 144 15.73 -7.38 4.87
N THR A 145 15.42 -7.33 3.57
CA THR A 145 15.44 -8.53 2.71
C THR A 145 16.23 -8.28 1.43
N SER A 146 16.45 -9.33 0.66
CA SER A 146 16.96 -9.22 -0.72
C SER A 146 15.93 -8.64 -1.69
N GLY A 147 14.66 -8.59 -1.30
CA GLY A 147 13.53 -8.19 -2.16
C GLY A 147 13.01 -9.30 -3.06
N ALA A 148 13.64 -10.45 -3.08
CA ALA A 148 13.28 -11.54 -4.01
C ALA A 148 11.87 -12.09 -3.74
N GLU A 149 11.42 -12.06 -2.49
CA GLU A 149 10.16 -12.64 -2.02
C GLU A 149 8.92 -11.86 -2.42
N GLU A 150 9.05 -10.55 -2.75
CA GLU A 150 7.94 -9.68 -3.13
C GLU A 150 8.29 -8.82 -4.36
N GLY A 151 9.06 -9.36 -5.31
CA GLY A 151 9.40 -8.66 -6.56
C GLY A 151 10.13 -7.32 -6.34
N ASN A 152 10.90 -7.22 -5.30
CA ASN A 152 11.62 -6.02 -4.86
C ASN A 152 10.68 -4.88 -4.40
N GLY A 153 9.45 -5.17 -3.96
CA GLY A 153 8.55 -4.22 -3.31
C GLY A 153 8.86 -4.09 -1.81
N ALA A 154 8.68 -2.89 -1.24
CA ALA A 154 8.52 -2.74 0.19
C ALA A 154 7.08 -3.12 0.56
N TYR A 155 6.86 -3.65 1.75
CA TYR A 155 5.53 -4.09 2.18
C TYR A 155 5.46 -4.30 3.69
N THR A 156 4.25 -4.54 4.19
CA THR A 156 4.04 -4.82 5.61
C THR A 156 3.32 -6.14 5.84
N ARG A 157 3.68 -6.82 6.93
CA ARG A 157 2.97 -7.99 7.45
C ARG A 157 2.81 -7.85 8.95
N ARG A 158 1.59 -8.04 9.48
CA ARG A 158 1.31 -7.88 10.93
C ARG A 158 1.85 -6.53 11.44
N ASN A 159 2.83 -6.54 12.33
CA ASN A 159 3.52 -5.38 12.89
C ASN A 159 4.93 -5.16 12.31
N ALA A 160 5.24 -5.77 11.17
CA ALA A 160 6.55 -5.64 10.54
C ALA A 160 6.48 -4.87 9.22
N ILE A 161 7.48 -4.03 9.01
CA ILE A 161 7.80 -3.35 7.75
C ILE A 161 8.96 -4.11 7.11
N ILE A 162 8.79 -4.57 5.89
CA ILE A 162 9.77 -5.35 5.15
C ILE A 162 10.33 -4.49 4.03
N LEU A 163 11.64 -4.27 4.05
CA LEU A 163 12.34 -3.37 3.13
C LEU A 163 13.40 -4.12 2.31
N PRO A 164 13.28 -4.12 0.98
CA PRO A 164 14.35 -4.61 0.12
C PRO A 164 15.66 -3.83 0.32
N GLU A 165 16.79 -4.52 0.32
CA GLU A 165 18.11 -3.90 0.48
C GLU A 165 18.40 -2.82 -0.57
N ASP A 166 17.84 -2.95 -1.76
CA ASP A 166 17.94 -1.96 -2.83
C ASP A 166 17.36 -0.60 -2.43
N TYR A 167 16.20 -0.59 -1.75
CA TYR A 167 15.62 0.66 -1.23
C TYR A 167 16.50 1.26 -0.15
N VAL A 168 16.98 0.42 0.78
CA VAL A 168 17.86 0.89 1.88
C VAL A 168 19.12 1.54 1.32
N LYS A 169 19.71 0.97 0.26
CA LYS A 169 20.93 1.47 -0.38
C LYS A 169 20.70 2.72 -1.23
N LYS A 170 19.62 2.77 -2.02
CA LYS A 170 19.42 3.77 -3.08
C LYS A 170 18.67 5.01 -2.63
N THR A 171 17.84 4.95 -1.58
CA THR A 171 17.08 6.10 -1.09
C THR A 171 17.98 7.06 -0.30
N ASN A 172 17.74 8.36 -0.42
CA ASN A 172 18.26 9.35 0.52
C ASN A 172 17.42 9.42 1.80
N ASP A 173 17.83 10.23 2.78
CA ASP A 173 17.12 10.33 4.07
C ASP A 173 15.64 10.75 3.90
N VAL A 174 15.36 11.73 3.05
CA VAL A 174 13.99 12.22 2.81
C VAL A 174 13.10 11.15 2.17
N GLN A 175 13.65 10.40 1.23
CA GLN A 175 12.96 9.29 0.59
C GLN A 175 12.73 8.13 1.56
N MET A 176 13.71 7.84 2.41
CA MET A 176 13.58 6.80 3.44
C MET A 176 12.52 7.17 4.49
N GLU A 177 12.50 8.42 4.93
CA GLU A 177 11.45 8.93 5.83
C GLU A 177 10.06 8.79 5.21
N ALA A 178 9.91 9.15 3.93
CA ALA A 178 8.63 9.03 3.22
C ALA A 178 8.20 7.56 3.09
N LEU A 179 9.12 6.67 2.70
CA LEU A 179 8.85 5.24 2.59
C LEU A 179 8.45 4.66 3.95
N LEU A 180 9.24 4.92 4.99
CA LEU A 180 8.94 4.42 6.33
C LEU A 180 7.59 4.95 6.85
N THR A 181 7.24 6.19 6.53
CA THR A 181 5.94 6.78 6.88
C THR A 181 4.80 6.06 6.16
N HIS A 182 4.95 5.81 4.86
CA HIS A 182 3.98 5.06 4.05
C HIS A 182 3.73 3.67 4.65
N GLU A 183 4.77 2.91 4.86
CA GLU A 183 4.68 1.56 5.43
C GLU A 183 4.13 1.56 6.86
N THR A 184 4.47 2.59 7.65
CA THR A 184 3.93 2.72 9.02
C THR A 184 2.41 2.94 9.01
N TRP A 185 1.85 3.61 7.99
CA TRP A 185 0.40 3.72 7.85
C TRP A 185 -0.27 2.34 7.80
N HIS A 186 0.28 1.40 7.06
CA HIS A 186 -0.28 0.05 6.96
C HIS A 186 -0.29 -0.68 8.31
N VAL A 187 0.71 -0.46 9.15
CA VAL A 187 0.69 -0.94 10.53
C VAL A 187 -0.40 -0.21 11.34
N ILE A 188 -0.44 1.13 11.28
CA ILE A 188 -1.45 1.93 11.98
C ILE A 188 -2.86 1.47 11.61
N SER A 189 -3.16 1.30 10.34
CA SER A 189 -4.49 0.92 9.86
C SER A 189 -4.97 -0.43 10.38
N ARG A 190 -4.04 -1.38 10.60
CA ARG A 190 -4.34 -2.70 11.19
C ARG A 190 -4.70 -2.61 12.67
N TYR A 191 -4.03 -1.71 13.40
CA TYR A 191 -4.23 -1.53 14.84
C TYR A 191 -5.31 -0.50 15.19
N ASN A 192 -5.84 0.23 14.18
CA ASN A 192 -6.89 1.24 14.34
C ASN A 192 -8.01 1.06 13.31
N PRO A 193 -8.80 -0.02 13.40
CA PRO A 193 -9.82 -0.34 12.39
C PRO A 193 -10.87 0.77 12.26
N GLU A 194 -11.25 1.45 13.35
CA GLU A 194 -12.20 2.56 13.30
C GLU A 194 -11.62 3.79 12.59
N LEU A 195 -10.36 4.13 12.83
CA LEU A 195 -9.67 5.19 12.11
C LEU A 195 -9.60 4.86 10.61
N LYS A 196 -9.20 3.63 10.27
CA LYS A 196 -9.19 3.13 8.91
C LYS A 196 -10.54 3.33 8.22
N LEU A 197 -11.63 2.94 8.88
CA LEU A 197 -12.99 3.09 8.34
C LEU A 197 -13.35 4.56 8.09
N ARG A 198 -13.03 5.48 9.01
CA ARG A 198 -13.27 6.91 8.83
C ARG A 198 -12.46 7.48 7.68
N MET A 199 -11.17 7.14 7.58
CA MET A 199 -10.29 7.57 6.48
C MET A 199 -10.85 7.12 5.12
N TYR A 200 -11.29 5.85 5.02
CA TYR A 200 -11.85 5.33 3.78
C TYR A 200 -13.19 5.98 3.45
N ALA A 201 -14.06 6.18 4.44
CA ALA A 201 -15.32 6.90 4.26
C ALA A 201 -15.11 8.35 3.80
N ALA A 202 -14.08 9.02 4.33
CA ALA A 202 -13.69 10.36 3.90
C ALA A 202 -13.31 10.42 2.42
N MET A 203 -12.76 9.33 1.87
CA MET A 203 -12.48 9.19 0.44
C MET A 203 -13.68 8.72 -0.40
N GLY A 204 -14.80 8.39 0.22
CA GLY A 204 -16.01 7.90 -0.46
C GLY A 204 -16.09 6.37 -0.56
N PHE A 205 -15.17 5.63 0.07
CA PHE A 205 -15.27 4.18 0.16
C PHE A 205 -16.20 3.77 1.30
N THR A 206 -16.99 2.74 1.04
CA THR A 206 -17.91 2.15 2.04
C THR A 206 -17.62 0.67 2.23
N PRO A 207 -17.74 0.13 3.45
CA PRO A 207 -17.62 -1.30 3.64
C PRO A 207 -18.59 -2.07 2.74
N CYS A 208 -18.06 -3.08 2.08
CA CYS A 208 -18.86 -4.04 1.31
C CYS A 208 -18.16 -5.39 1.33
N SER A 209 -18.89 -6.44 1.60
CA SER A 209 -18.34 -7.79 1.55
C SER A 209 -18.36 -8.26 0.09
N VAL A 210 -17.22 -8.25 -0.57
CA VAL A 210 -17.12 -8.67 -1.97
C VAL A 210 -16.36 -9.98 -2.05
N GLN A 211 -16.97 -10.97 -2.67
CA GLN A 211 -16.28 -12.22 -3.00
C GLN A 211 -15.47 -12.04 -4.28
N PHE A 212 -14.21 -12.42 -4.24
CA PHE A 212 -13.38 -12.46 -5.44
C PHE A 212 -13.97 -13.46 -6.45
N PRO A 213 -14.03 -13.11 -7.75
CA PRO A 213 -14.59 -13.98 -8.76
C PRO A 213 -13.93 -15.37 -8.78
N GLN A 214 -14.72 -16.43 -8.66
CA GLN A 214 -14.22 -17.81 -8.56
C GLN A 214 -13.28 -18.19 -9.72
N ALA A 215 -13.60 -17.78 -10.93
CA ALA A 215 -12.79 -18.07 -12.12
C ALA A 215 -11.44 -17.35 -12.12
N LEU A 216 -11.27 -16.29 -11.31
CA LEU A 216 -10.03 -15.53 -11.17
C LEU A 216 -9.21 -15.93 -9.95
N LEU A 217 -9.71 -16.76 -9.08
CA LEU A 217 -8.99 -17.17 -7.87
C LEU A 217 -7.56 -17.68 -8.15
N PRO A 218 -7.32 -18.51 -9.19
CA PRO A 218 -5.96 -18.95 -9.51
C PRO A 218 -5.02 -17.81 -9.93
N LEU A 219 -5.58 -16.72 -10.47
CA LEU A 219 -4.87 -15.57 -10.98
C LEU A 219 -4.89 -14.37 -10.03
N LYS A 220 -5.54 -14.50 -8.87
CA LYS A 220 -5.60 -13.42 -7.88
C LYS A 220 -4.21 -12.97 -7.49
N ILE A 221 -4.03 -11.66 -7.34
CA ILE A 221 -2.83 -11.07 -6.78
C ILE A 221 -3.17 -10.55 -5.38
N THR A 222 -2.43 -11.03 -4.40
CA THR A 222 -2.61 -10.65 -3.01
C THR A 222 -1.60 -9.54 -2.68
N ASN A 223 -2.13 -8.34 -2.38
CA ASN A 223 -1.33 -7.26 -1.83
C ASN A 223 -1.16 -7.50 -0.32
N PRO A 224 0.07 -7.61 0.21
CA PRO A 224 0.30 -7.82 1.64
C PRO A 224 -0.22 -6.68 2.52
N ASP A 225 -0.30 -5.47 1.99
CA ASP A 225 -0.77 -4.28 2.69
C ASP A 225 -2.30 -4.19 2.72
N ALA A 226 -2.97 -4.81 1.73
CA ALA A 226 -4.41 -4.76 1.54
C ALA A 226 -4.98 -6.10 1.06
N ILE A 227 -4.96 -7.11 1.91
CA ILE A 227 -5.35 -8.49 1.56
C ILE A 227 -6.86 -8.70 1.32
N SER A 228 -7.71 -7.75 1.68
CA SER A 228 -9.17 -7.86 1.56
C SER A 228 -9.76 -6.90 0.53
N TYR A 229 -10.83 -7.34 -0.14
CA TYR A 229 -11.61 -6.54 -1.10
C TYR A 229 -12.93 -6.03 -0.48
N SER A 230 -12.90 -5.67 0.80
CA SER A 230 -14.08 -5.37 1.60
C SER A 230 -14.56 -3.93 1.50
N TYR A 231 -14.16 -3.19 0.49
CA TYR A 231 -14.51 -1.77 0.30
C TYR A 231 -14.97 -1.50 -1.11
N CYS A 232 -16.11 -0.80 -1.21
CA CYS A 232 -16.69 -0.37 -2.48
C CYS A 232 -16.65 1.13 -2.61
N TYR A 233 -16.49 1.57 -3.84
CA TYR A 233 -16.63 2.96 -4.26
C TYR A 233 -17.82 3.09 -5.18
N GLN A 234 -18.51 4.25 -5.18
CA GLN A 234 -19.63 4.50 -6.08
C GLN A 234 -19.16 5.38 -7.23
N VAL A 235 -19.34 4.87 -8.44
CA VAL A 235 -19.06 5.60 -9.69
C VAL A 235 -20.34 5.85 -10.47
N THR A 236 -20.33 6.82 -11.37
CA THR A 236 -21.43 7.01 -12.33
C THR A 236 -21.03 6.37 -13.65
N ARG A 237 -21.89 5.51 -14.18
CA ARG A 237 -21.71 4.91 -15.48
C ARG A 237 -22.98 5.02 -16.31
N GLN A 238 -22.87 5.64 -17.48
CA GLN A 238 -24.04 5.89 -18.36
C GLN A 238 -25.21 6.55 -17.60
N GLY A 239 -24.88 7.53 -16.75
CA GLY A 239 -25.85 8.28 -15.92
C GLY A 239 -26.45 7.49 -14.74
N LYS A 240 -25.97 6.27 -14.45
CA LYS A 240 -26.46 5.44 -13.34
C LYS A 240 -25.36 5.21 -12.30
N PRO A 241 -25.70 5.23 -11.00
CA PRO A 241 -24.74 4.87 -9.94
C PRO A 241 -24.43 3.37 -9.99
N VAL A 242 -23.16 3.02 -9.98
CA VAL A 242 -22.64 1.64 -9.93
C VAL A 242 -21.68 1.53 -8.78
N LYS A 243 -21.87 0.52 -7.91
CA LYS A 243 -20.87 0.16 -6.91
C LYS A 243 -19.77 -0.66 -7.58
N VAL A 244 -18.53 -0.32 -7.29
CA VAL A 244 -17.34 -1.01 -7.80
C VAL A 244 -16.37 -1.29 -6.65
N ALA A 245 -15.61 -2.38 -6.78
CA ALA A 245 -14.54 -2.72 -5.84
C ALA A 245 -13.21 -2.87 -6.61
N PRO A 246 -12.08 -2.39 -6.06
CA PRO A 246 -10.78 -2.56 -6.68
C PRO A 246 -10.30 -4.00 -6.52
N PHE A 247 -9.85 -4.63 -7.61
CA PHE A 247 -9.22 -5.95 -7.62
C PHE A 247 -7.89 -5.92 -8.34
N GLN A 248 -6.99 -6.80 -7.92
CA GLN A 248 -5.77 -7.08 -8.63
C GLN A 248 -5.71 -8.55 -9.02
N TYR A 249 -5.36 -8.83 -10.26
CA TYR A 249 -5.15 -10.19 -10.76
C TYR A 249 -4.12 -10.20 -11.90
N ALA A 250 -3.56 -11.37 -12.15
CA ALA A 250 -2.65 -11.57 -13.27
C ALA A 250 -3.43 -11.71 -14.58
N THR A 251 -2.95 -11.08 -15.64
CA THR A 251 -3.60 -11.13 -16.96
C THR A 251 -3.56 -12.51 -17.61
N LYS A 252 -2.70 -13.40 -17.11
CA LYS A 252 -2.53 -14.79 -17.56
C LYS A 252 -1.80 -15.59 -16.48
N PRO A 253 -1.81 -16.95 -16.55
CA PRO A 253 -0.98 -17.80 -15.71
C PRO A 253 0.50 -17.39 -15.81
N TYR A 254 1.26 -17.67 -14.76
CA TYR A 254 2.69 -17.40 -14.77
C TYR A 254 3.37 -18.24 -15.86
N ASP A 255 4.11 -17.59 -16.70
CA ASP A 255 4.98 -18.19 -17.68
C ASP A 255 6.34 -17.45 -17.61
N ASP A 256 7.43 -18.14 -17.79
CA ASP A 256 8.75 -17.51 -17.83
C ASP A 256 8.96 -16.71 -19.12
N GLY A 257 8.08 -16.91 -20.11
CA GLY A 257 8.08 -16.26 -21.42
C GLY A 257 9.50 -16.01 -21.98
N THR A 258 9.70 -15.95 -23.22
CA THR A 258 11.02 -15.64 -23.82
C THR A 258 11.54 -14.25 -23.43
N LYS A 259 10.69 -13.39 -22.87
CA LYS A 259 11.06 -12.11 -22.24
C LYS A 259 10.59 -12.18 -20.81
N ARG A 260 11.52 -12.56 -19.93
CA ARG A 260 11.35 -12.67 -18.48
C ARG A 260 10.51 -11.51 -17.95
N LYS A 261 9.29 -11.81 -17.53
CA LYS A 261 8.41 -10.83 -16.93
C LYS A 261 8.58 -10.92 -15.41
N GLU A 262 8.86 -9.79 -14.80
CA GLU A 262 8.85 -9.65 -13.36
C GLU A 262 7.41 -9.70 -12.85
N PHE A 263 7.23 -10.09 -11.59
CA PHE A 263 5.93 -10.24 -10.92
C PHE A 263 4.96 -9.10 -11.24
N PHE A 264 5.39 -7.84 -11.07
CA PHE A 264 4.55 -6.67 -11.30
C PHE A 264 4.12 -6.46 -12.77
N GLN A 265 4.76 -7.09 -13.73
CA GLN A 265 4.38 -6.96 -15.15
C GLN A 265 3.16 -7.78 -15.55
N TYR A 266 2.73 -8.69 -14.67
CA TYR A 266 1.50 -9.47 -14.87
C TYR A 266 0.27 -8.79 -14.26
N ILE A 267 0.47 -7.85 -13.36
CA ILE A 267 -0.61 -7.26 -12.57
C ILE A 267 -1.51 -6.39 -13.42
N THR A 268 -2.79 -6.60 -13.29
CA THR A 268 -3.81 -5.65 -13.73
C THR A 268 -4.67 -5.24 -12.54
N SER A 269 -4.96 -3.95 -12.46
CA SER A 269 -5.85 -3.37 -11.45
C SER A 269 -7.14 -2.94 -12.11
N VAL A 270 -8.25 -3.40 -11.60
CA VAL A 270 -9.57 -3.14 -12.18
C VAL A 270 -10.57 -2.76 -11.10
N MET A 271 -11.58 -2.00 -11.51
CA MET A 271 -12.77 -1.77 -10.73
C MET A 271 -13.85 -2.74 -11.20
N ASN A 272 -14.22 -3.67 -10.35
CA ASN A 272 -15.24 -4.66 -10.67
C ASN A 272 -16.60 -4.22 -10.13
N ALA A 273 -17.62 -4.25 -10.98
CA ALA A 273 -18.98 -3.95 -10.56
C ALA A 273 -19.45 -4.99 -9.52
N VAL A 274 -20.16 -4.52 -8.50
CA VAL A 274 -20.66 -5.33 -7.40
C VAL A 274 -22.18 -5.31 -7.44
N ASN A 275 -22.81 -6.48 -7.44
CA ASN A 275 -24.27 -6.61 -7.44
C ASN A 275 -24.86 -6.33 -6.03
N ARG A 276 -26.21 -6.38 -5.93
CA ARG A 276 -26.92 -6.14 -4.65
C ARG A 276 -26.64 -7.20 -3.58
N LYS A 277 -26.12 -8.37 -3.97
CA LYS A 277 -25.70 -9.44 -3.05
C LYS A 277 -24.22 -9.30 -2.65
N HIS A 278 -23.56 -8.21 -3.05
CA HIS A 278 -22.14 -7.96 -2.86
C HIS A 278 -21.23 -8.99 -3.57
N GLU A 279 -21.72 -9.64 -4.60
CA GLU A 279 -20.93 -10.51 -5.46
C GLU A 279 -20.31 -9.67 -6.58
N ALA A 280 -19.03 -9.90 -6.87
CA ALA A 280 -18.41 -9.34 -8.04
C ALA A 280 -19.07 -9.94 -9.29
N VAL A 281 -19.56 -9.07 -10.16
CA VAL A 281 -20.22 -9.51 -11.39
C VAL A 281 -19.15 -9.80 -12.43
N MET A 282 -18.94 -11.08 -12.67
CA MET A 282 -18.03 -11.57 -13.70
C MET A 282 -18.57 -11.30 -15.09
N VAL A 283 -17.66 -10.96 -15.98
CA VAL A 283 -17.90 -11.02 -17.41
C VAL A 283 -17.29 -12.31 -17.95
N PRO A 284 -17.99 -13.03 -18.82
CA PRO A 284 -17.56 -14.35 -19.31
C PRO A 284 -16.22 -14.37 -20.05
N SER A 285 -15.72 -13.23 -20.53
CA SER A 285 -14.42 -13.15 -21.21
C SER A 285 -13.51 -12.13 -20.53
N LEU A 286 -12.61 -12.60 -19.69
CA LEU A 286 -11.54 -11.82 -19.05
C LEU A 286 -10.51 -11.29 -20.03
N LEU A 287 -10.50 -11.78 -21.27
CA LEU A 287 -9.51 -11.47 -22.30
C LEU A 287 -9.90 -10.28 -23.18
N GLU A 288 -11.14 -9.83 -23.11
CA GLU A 288 -11.60 -8.65 -23.84
C GLU A 288 -11.52 -7.42 -22.94
N VAL A 289 -10.32 -6.90 -22.78
CA VAL A 289 -10.10 -5.55 -22.25
C VAL A 289 -10.78 -4.57 -23.20
N GLY A 290 -11.94 -4.08 -22.82
CA GLY A 290 -12.71 -3.05 -23.55
C GLY A 290 -14.10 -3.41 -24.02
N GLY A 291 -14.52 -4.69 -23.92
CA GLY A 291 -15.79 -5.13 -24.51
C GLY A 291 -16.97 -5.34 -23.58
N ALA A 292 -16.77 -5.64 -22.32
CA ALA A 292 -17.91 -6.03 -21.51
C ALA A 292 -17.98 -5.34 -20.17
N ASN A 293 -18.90 -4.75 -20.03
CA ASN A 293 -19.88 -4.09 -19.14
C ASN A 293 -19.60 -4.04 -17.61
N ASN A 294 -18.71 -4.83 -16.99
CA ASN A 294 -18.61 -4.93 -15.53
C ASN A 294 -17.20 -4.87 -14.97
N ILE A 295 -16.16 -4.94 -15.82
CA ILE A 295 -14.77 -4.73 -15.43
C ILE A 295 -14.30 -3.44 -16.08
N LEU A 296 -13.88 -2.49 -15.24
CA LEU A 296 -13.33 -1.21 -15.68
C LEU A 296 -11.88 -1.18 -15.28
N ASN A 297 -11.00 -0.79 -16.21
CA ASN A 297 -9.65 -0.43 -15.80
C ASN A 297 -9.76 0.69 -14.77
N VAL A 298 -9.01 0.58 -13.68
CA VAL A 298 -9.06 1.58 -12.60
C VAL A 298 -8.77 3.00 -13.11
N TRP A 299 -8.02 3.12 -14.19
CA TRP A 299 -7.64 4.39 -14.81
C TRP A 299 -8.70 4.97 -15.75
N ASP A 300 -9.70 4.19 -16.14
CA ASP A 300 -10.76 4.59 -17.08
C ASP A 300 -12.08 4.89 -16.36
N VAL A 301 -12.08 4.92 -15.05
CA VAL A 301 -13.26 5.19 -14.24
C VAL A 301 -13.38 6.68 -13.97
N GLU A 302 -14.42 7.31 -14.49
CA GLU A 302 -14.69 8.73 -14.25
C GLU A 302 -14.87 9.01 -12.74
N GLY A 303 -14.14 10.02 -12.24
CA GLY A 303 -14.13 10.36 -10.81
C GLY A 303 -13.29 9.43 -9.95
N PHE A 304 -12.55 8.47 -10.55
CA PHE A 304 -11.58 7.64 -9.86
C PHE A 304 -10.19 7.87 -10.48
N ASP A 305 -9.63 9.04 -10.25
CA ASP A 305 -8.44 9.55 -10.92
C ASP A 305 -7.51 10.33 -9.98
N VAL A 306 -6.36 10.69 -10.49
CA VAL A 306 -5.34 11.47 -9.76
C VAL A 306 -5.89 12.83 -9.29
N LYS A 307 -6.79 13.44 -10.05
CA LYS A 307 -7.41 14.72 -9.68
C LYS A 307 -8.33 14.57 -8.46
N THR A 308 -9.07 13.47 -8.40
CA THR A 308 -9.98 13.17 -7.29
C THR A 308 -9.22 12.76 -6.03
N PHE A 309 -8.18 11.95 -6.17
CA PHE A 309 -7.48 11.35 -5.03
C PHE A 309 -6.11 11.97 -4.74
N GLY A 310 -5.61 12.90 -5.54
CA GLY A 310 -4.31 13.56 -5.29
C GLY A 310 -3.09 12.65 -5.34
N THR A 311 -3.25 11.41 -5.77
CA THR A 311 -2.17 10.42 -5.97
C THR A 311 -2.46 9.56 -7.18
N GLY A 312 -1.42 9.04 -7.81
CA GLY A 312 -1.53 8.03 -8.86
C GLY A 312 -1.62 6.59 -8.33
N TYR A 313 -1.49 6.37 -7.03
CA TYR A 313 -1.49 5.02 -6.44
C TYR A 313 -2.91 4.57 -6.07
N LEU A 314 -3.72 4.32 -7.11
CA LEU A 314 -5.18 4.14 -7.01
C LEU A 314 -5.62 2.66 -6.86
N ILE A 315 -4.73 1.75 -6.53
CA ILE A 315 -5.01 0.31 -6.55
C ILE A 315 -5.90 -0.17 -5.39
N HIS A 316 -5.88 0.56 -4.27
CA HIS A 316 -6.67 0.24 -3.08
C HIS A 316 -6.79 1.49 -2.18
N PRO A 317 -7.91 1.68 -1.42
CA PRO A 317 -8.01 2.79 -0.48
C PRO A 317 -6.92 2.80 0.61
N GLU A 318 -6.34 1.65 0.94
CA GLU A 318 -5.20 1.55 1.85
C GLU A 318 -3.99 2.33 1.34
N GLU A 319 -3.65 2.13 0.06
CA GLU A 319 -2.52 2.79 -0.59
C GLU A 319 -2.75 4.30 -0.76
N ILE A 320 -3.96 4.68 -1.17
CA ILE A 320 -4.34 6.09 -1.28
C ILE A 320 -4.17 6.78 0.09
N THR A 321 -4.59 6.12 1.17
CA THR A 321 -4.46 6.68 2.52
C THR A 321 -3.01 6.76 2.96
N ALA A 322 -2.19 5.74 2.67
CA ALA A 322 -0.76 5.74 2.98
C ALA A 322 -0.03 6.93 2.31
N GLU A 323 -0.33 7.19 1.03
CA GLU A 323 0.19 8.35 0.31
C GLU A 323 -0.22 9.69 0.97
N HIS A 324 -1.47 9.81 1.37
CA HIS A 324 -1.94 11.01 2.07
C HIS A 324 -1.36 11.13 3.48
N PHE A 325 -1.12 10.02 4.16
CA PHE A 325 -0.48 10.03 5.48
C PHE A 325 0.93 10.62 5.40
N VAL A 326 1.70 10.27 4.35
CA VAL A 326 2.99 10.92 4.07
C VAL A 326 2.84 12.43 3.88
N LYS A 327 1.83 12.87 3.11
CA LYS A 327 1.56 14.30 2.88
C LYS A 327 1.16 15.02 4.17
N ILE A 328 0.33 14.40 5.00
CA ILE A 328 -0.10 14.97 6.30
C ILE A 328 1.11 15.22 7.21
N LEU A 329 2.00 14.25 7.38
CA LEU A 329 3.18 14.41 8.21
C LEU A 329 4.16 15.44 7.64
N LYS A 330 4.28 15.53 6.31
CA LYS A 330 5.04 16.58 5.63
C LYS A 330 4.35 17.94 5.60
N LYS A 331 3.13 18.06 6.12
CA LYS A 331 2.30 19.28 6.07
C LYS A 331 2.05 19.79 4.65
N ASP A 332 1.98 18.86 3.69
CA ASP A 332 1.61 19.14 2.29
C ASP A 332 0.10 19.03 2.13
N PHE A 333 -0.59 20.15 2.23
CA PHE A 333 -2.04 20.27 2.08
C PHE A 333 -2.44 20.86 0.74
N THR A 334 -1.65 20.67 -0.30
CA THR A 334 -1.94 21.15 -1.65
C THR A 334 -3.18 20.51 -2.26
N HIS A 335 -3.54 19.31 -1.82
CA HIS A 335 -4.75 18.62 -2.26
C HIS A 335 -5.83 18.61 -1.17
N PRO A 336 -7.10 18.98 -1.48
CA PRO A 336 -8.19 19.09 -0.49
C PRO A 336 -8.45 17.79 0.29
N LEU A 337 -8.25 16.64 -0.34
CA LEU A 337 -8.41 15.36 0.34
C LEU A 337 -7.40 15.18 1.48
N THR A 338 -6.18 15.69 1.37
CA THR A 338 -5.17 15.63 2.44
C THR A 338 -5.67 16.35 3.70
N GLU A 339 -6.27 17.54 3.55
CA GLU A 339 -6.86 18.26 4.69
C GLU A 339 -8.03 17.49 5.32
N LYS A 340 -8.87 16.88 4.49
CA LYS A 340 -10.00 16.07 4.96
C LYS A 340 -9.53 14.87 5.77
N LEU A 341 -8.54 14.14 5.28
CA LEU A 341 -7.96 13.00 5.98
C LEU A 341 -7.20 13.42 7.25
N ALA A 342 -6.52 14.57 7.24
CA ALA A 342 -5.86 15.10 8.44
C ALA A 342 -6.86 15.39 9.58
N LYS A 343 -8.07 15.85 9.26
CA LYS A 343 -9.14 16.07 10.25
C LYS A 343 -9.58 14.75 10.87
N GLU A 344 -9.74 13.69 10.08
CA GLU A 344 -10.08 12.35 10.59
C GLU A 344 -9.00 11.80 11.53
N LEU A 345 -7.74 12.06 11.23
CA LEU A 345 -6.61 11.67 12.07
C LEU A 345 -6.60 12.43 13.41
N GLN A 346 -7.04 13.69 13.43
CA GLN A 346 -7.10 14.52 14.65
C GLN A 346 -8.29 14.19 15.56
N THR A 347 -9.40 13.69 15.01
CA THR A 347 -10.61 13.35 15.80
C THR A 347 -10.38 12.17 16.76
N THR A 348 -9.28 11.44 16.64
CA THR A 348 -8.87 10.42 17.63
C THR A 348 -8.52 11.00 19.01
N LYS A 349 -8.42 12.33 19.15
CA LYS A 349 -8.11 13.01 20.43
C LYS A 349 -9.29 13.16 21.41
N LYS A 350 -10.50 12.68 21.06
CA LYS A 350 -11.72 12.92 21.87
C LYS A 350 -12.52 11.65 22.12
N SER A 351 -11.97 10.69 22.78
CA SER A 351 -12.79 9.68 23.47
C SER A 351 -12.11 9.25 24.77
#